data_a32301f8dd68e065faf6fa348a655faf
#
_entry.id   a32301f8dd68e065faf6fa348a655faf
#
_cell.length_a   1.000
_cell.length_b   1.000
_cell.length_c   1.000
_cell.angle_alpha   90.00
_cell.angle_beta   90.00
_cell.angle_gamma   90.00
#
_symmetry.space_group_name_H-M   'P 1'
#
loop_
_entity.id
_entity.type
_entity.pdbx_description
1 polymer ?
#
loop_
_entity_poly.entity_id
_entity_poly.type
_entity_poly.pdbx_seq_one_letter_code
_entity_poly.pdbx_strand_id
1 'polypeptide(L)'
;MITWTLLPVLLGALWLAWSNGANDNFKGVSTLYGSGTLSYRAALAWATVATLAGSLVSVWLAQSLVQTFSGNGLIPAGTLNDAMLAAIGIGAGTTVLLATWLGMPTSTTHALTGALMGAALVVDSGGVNWATLANNFAQPLLLSPLLAIGLILLLYPALHRLRLRLGIRETSCLCVGETPASALPAGVSAAALSMPAPGLSVAVGDLSGCATRYGGRFIGVDAHTAVNALHVLSAGSVCFARAVNDTPKIAALLLAATALGGQAQPAWAIALIALAMAAGGLIQSRRVAETLSRRITDLNHGQGLTAN
;
A
#
# COMPACT_ATOMS: atom_id res chain seq x y z
N MET A 1 13.30 -30.39 -9.42
CA MET A 1 12.51 -30.53 -10.66
C MET A 1 11.05 -30.32 -10.30
N ILE A 2 10.32 -29.48 -11.05
CA ILE A 2 8.87 -29.33 -10.87
C ILE A 2 8.23 -30.64 -11.30
N THR A 3 7.55 -31.32 -10.38
CA THR A 3 6.78 -32.53 -10.72
C THR A 3 5.53 -32.09 -11.50
N TRP A 4 5.04 -32.94 -12.41
CA TRP A 4 3.82 -32.64 -13.20
C TRP A 4 2.60 -32.35 -12.31
N THR A 5 2.58 -32.85 -11.08
CA THR A 5 1.51 -32.61 -10.08
C THR A 5 1.50 -31.19 -9.54
N LEU A 6 2.66 -30.50 -9.50
CA LEU A 6 2.76 -29.12 -9.04
C LEU A 6 2.32 -28.08 -10.09
N LEU A 7 2.27 -28.45 -11.37
CA LEU A 7 1.93 -27.51 -12.45
C LEU A 7 0.53 -26.87 -12.28
N PRO A 8 -0.54 -27.60 -11.97
CA PRO A 8 -1.86 -26.99 -11.74
C PRO A 8 -1.86 -26.01 -10.55
N VAL A 9 -1.14 -26.32 -9.46
CA VAL A 9 -1.03 -25.43 -8.30
C VAL A 9 -0.27 -24.16 -8.66
N LEU A 10 0.84 -24.28 -9.39
CA LEU A 10 1.60 -23.14 -9.89
C LEU A 10 0.74 -22.23 -10.77
N LEU A 11 -0.02 -22.82 -11.71
CA LEU A 11 -0.91 -22.05 -12.59
C LEU A 11 -2.02 -21.37 -11.79
N GLY A 12 -2.62 -22.03 -10.80
CA GLY A 12 -3.62 -21.46 -9.91
C GLY A 12 -3.06 -20.32 -9.05
N ALA A 13 -1.87 -20.48 -8.49
CA ALA A 13 -1.20 -19.44 -7.72
C ALA A 13 -0.81 -18.23 -8.59
N LEU A 14 -0.30 -18.44 -9.80
CA LEU A 14 0.02 -17.36 -10.74
C LEU A 14 -1.24 -16.65 -11.25
N TRP A 15 -2.32 -17.38 -11.48
CA TRP A 15 -3.63 -16.83 -11.83
C TRP A 15 -4.16 -15.90 -10.73
N LEU A 16 -4.09 -16.36 -9.47
CA LEU A 16 -4.47 -15.56 -8.31
C LEU A 16 -3.54 -14.35 -8.15
N ALA A 17 -2.24 -14.51 -8.33
CA ALA A 17 -1.27 -13.43 -8.27
C ALA A 17 -1.54 -12.34 -9.32
N TRP A 18 -1.77 -12.75 -10.57
CA TRP A 18 -2.19 -11.84 -11.65
C TRP A 18 -3.47 -11.09 -11.30
N SER A 19 -4.48 -11.81 -10.84
CA SER A 19 -5.80 -11.25 -10.49
C SER A 19 -5.69 -10.28 -9.30
N ASN A 20 -4.88 -10.61 -8.29
CA ASN A 20 -4.55 -9.72 -7.18
C ASN A 20 -3.90 -8.44 -7.69
N GLY A 21 -2.86 -8.55 -8.51
CA GLY A 21 -2.20 -7.39 -9.09
C GLY A 21 -3.17 -6.50 -9.87
N ALA A 22 -4.02 -7.10 -10.71
CA ALA A 22 -5.02 -6.40 -11.53
C ALA A 22 -6.04 -5.62 -10.68
N ASN A 23 -6.47 -6.18 -9.55
CA ASN A 23 -7.44 -5.55 -8.64
C ASN A 23 -6.77 -4.58 -7.66
N ASP A 24 -5.60 -4.97 -7.18
CA ASP A 24 -5.06 -4.45 -5.94
C ASP A 24 -3.92 -3.45 -6.11
N ASN A 25 -3.14 -3.52 -7.19
CA ASN A 25 -1.93 -2.72 -7.34
C ASN A 25 -2.20 -1.20 -7.27
N PHE A 26 -3.35 -0.74 -7.75
CA PHE A 26 -3.68 0.69 -7.78
C PHE A 26 -4.33 1.21 -6.49
N LYS A 27 -4.76 0.33 -5.56
CA LYS A 27 -5.52 0.75 -4.37
C LYS A 27 -4.76 1.76 -3.50
N GLY A 28 -3.47 1.50 -3.22
CA GLY A 28 -2.66 2.38 -2.37
C GLY A 28 -2.33 3.74 -3.00
N VAL A 29 -2.40 3.87 -4.33
CA VAL A 29 -2.11 5.13 -5.06
C VAL A 29 -3.37 5.78 -5.65
N SER A 30 -4.54 5.22 -5.38
CA SER A 30 -5.81 5.75 -5.91
C SER A 30 -6.07 7.19 -5.49
N THR A 31 -5.66 7.55 -4.28
CA THR A 31 -5.75 8.91 -3.73
C THR A 31 -4.82 9.89 -4.44
N LEU A 32 -3.62 9.46 -4.87
CA LEU A 32 -2.70 10.29 -5.67
C LEU A 32 -3.29 10.65 -7.02
N TYR A 33 -3.96 9.70 -7.67
CA TYR A 33 -4.62 9.93 -8.94
C TYR A 33 -5.92 10.69 -8.78
N GLY A 34 -6.71 10.39 -7.74
CA GLY A 34 -7.97 11.05 -7.43
C GLY A 34 -7.80 12.52 -7.05
N SER A 35 -6.76 12.86 -6.27
CA SER A 35 -6.44 14.24 -5.89
C SER A 35 -5.69 15.04 -6.97
N GLY A 36 -5.32 14.41 -8.10
CA GLY A 36 -4.54 15.05 -9.15
C GLY A 36 -3.06 15.23 -8.83
N THR A 37 -2.57 14.66 -7.71
CA THR A 37 -1.14 14.75 -7.31
C THR A 37 -0.22 14.07 -8.31
N LEU A 38 -0.63 12.91 -8.86
CA LEU A 38 0.10 12.20 -9.90
C LEU A 38 -0.81 11.80 -11.07
N SER A 39 -0.22 11.73 -12.27
CA SER A 39 -0.90 11.12 -13.42
C SER A 39 -1.11 9.62 -13.20
N TYR A 40 -2.08 9.01 -13.89
CA TYR A 40 -2.33 7.57 -13.83
C TYR A 40 -1.07 6.73 -14.04
N ARG A 41 -0.26 7.06 -15.06
CA ARG A 41 0.96 6.32 -15.39
C ARG A 41 2.01 6.42 -14.30
N ALA A 42 2.22 7.61 -13.74
CA ALA A 42 3.18 7.82 -12.66
C ALA A 42 2.74 7.12 -11.37
N ALA A 43 1.46 7.20 -11.01
CA ALA A 43 0.90 6.50 -9.86
C ALA A 43 1.02 4.98 -10.01
N LEU A 44 0.70 4.44 -11.20
CA LEU A 44 0.82 3.01 -11.49
C LEU A 44 2.27 2.52 -11.43
N ALA A 45 3.23 3.27 -11.99
CA ALA A 45 4.65 2.94 -11.92
C ALA A 45 5.13 2.90 -10.47
N TRP A 46 4.77 3.92 -9.66
CA TRP A 46 5.12 3.99 -8.25
C TRP A 46 4.52 2.82 -7.44
N ALA A 47 3.23 2.52 -7.65
CA ALA A 47 2.57 1.37 -7.05
C ALA A 47 3.27 0.05 -7.39
N THR A 48 3.66 -0.14 -8.66
CA THR A 48 4.30 -1.36 -9.12
C THR A 48 5.69 -1.54 -8.49
N VAL A 49 6.49 -0.48 -8.42
CA VAL A 49 7.81 -0.51 -7.75
C VAL A 49 7.64 -0.85 -6.26
N ALA A 50 6.72 -0.17 -5.56
CA ALA A 50 6.46 -0.41 -4.15
C ALA A 50 5.91 -1.83 -3.89
N THR A 51 5.03 -2.34 -4.77
CA THR A 51 4.50 -3.71 -4.71
C THR A 51 5.62 -4.74 -4.91
N LEU A 52 6.49 -4.58 -5.90
CA LEU A 52 7.63 -5.47 -6.12
C LEU A 52 8.55 -5.49 -4.90
N ALA A 53 8.90 -4.32 -4.37
CA ALA A 53 9.73 -4.22 -3.18
C ALA A 53 9.10 -4.91 -1.97
N GLY A 54 7.80 -4.67 -1.71
CA GLY A 54 7.05 -5.31 -0.62
C GLY A 54 6.96 -6.82 -0.78
N SER A 55 6.70 -7.30 -2.02
CA SER A 55 6.65 -8.73 -2.32
C SER A 55 7.99 -9.43 -2.04
N LEU A 56 9.11 -8.83 -2.42
CA LEU A 56 10.43 -9.39 -2.14
C LEU A 56 10.74 -9.41 -0.64
N VAL A 57 10.42 -8.33 0.07
CA VAL A 57 10.65 -8.22 1.53
C VAL A 57 9.72 -9.15 2.32
N SER A 58 8.57 -9.54 1.78
CA SER A 58 7.62 -10.45 2.44
C SER A 58 8.21 -11.80 2.84
N VAL A 59 9.27 -12.25 2.14
CA VAL A 59 10.01 -13.50 2.44
C VAL A 59 10.45 -13.54 3.90
N TRP A 60 10.88 -12.39 4.42
CA TRP A 60 11.43 -12.31 5.78
C TRP A 60 10.41 -11.87 6.82
N LEU A 61 9.41 -11.07 6.42
CA LEU A 61 8.52 -10.40 7.38
C LEU A 61 7.20 -11.15 7.64
N ALA A 62 6.78 -12.06 6.77
CA ALA A 62 5.40 -12.53 6.77
C ALA A 62 5.24 -14.06 6.77
N GLN A 63 6.18 -14.79 7.38
CA GLN A 63 6.15 -16.27 7.45
C GLN A 63 4.88 -16.81 8.15
N SER A 64 4.37 -16.12 9.16
CA SER A 64 3.13 -16.51 9.84
C SER A 64 1.91 -16.52 8.91
N LEU A 65 1.85 -15.60 7.94
CA LEU A 65 0.78 -15.57 6.96
C LEU A 65 0.81 -16.78 6.01
N VAL A 66 2.00 -17.25 5.66
CA VAL A 66 2.16 -18.50 4.89
C VAL A 66 1.51 -19.67 5.63
N GLN A 67 1.80 -19.81 6.93
CA GLN A 67 1.23 -20.89 7.75
C GLN A 67 -0.29 -20.79 7.85
N THR A 68 -0.83 -19.61 8.08
CA THR A 68 -2.27 -19.39 8.18
C THR A 68 -3.00 -19.73 6.88
N PHE A 69 -2.46 -19.30 5.73
CA PHE A 69 -3.10 -19.49 4.41
C PHE A 69 -2.71 -20.77 3.69
N SER A 70 -1.85 -21.60 4.26
CA SER A 70 -1.60 -22.98 3.80
C SER A 70 -2.71 -23.97 4.19
N GLY A 71 -3.76 -23.50 4.87
CA GLY A 71 -4.89 -24.33 5.33
C GLY A 71 -4.67 -25.02 6.67
N ASN A 72 -3.49 -24.84 7.31
CA ASN A 72 -3.17 -25.46 8.59
C ASN A 72 -4.16 -25.02 9.68
N GLY A 73 -4.75 -26.01 10.35
CA GLY A 73 -5.72 -25.80 11.42
C GLY A 73 -7.12 -25.39 10.96
N LEU A 74 -7.32 -24.96 9.70
CA LEU A 74 -8.63 -24.66 9.13
C LEU A 74 -9.26 -25.90 8.50
N ILE A 75 -8.43 -26.72 7.84
CA ILE A 75 -8.80 -27.94 7.13
C ILE A 75 -8.15 -29.11 7.87
N PRO A 76 -8.83 -30.27 8.01
CA PRO A 76 -8.27 -31.45 8.66
C PRO A 76 -6.94 -31.87 8.02
N ALA A 77 -5.98 -32.27 8.86
CA ALA A 77 -4.69 -32.72 8.40
C ALA A 77 -4.84 -33.93 7.46
N GLY A 78 -4.08 -33.94 6.36
CA GLY A 78 -4.08 -35.04 5.38
C GLY A 78 -5.18 -34.96 4.30
N THR A 79 -6.08 -33.96 4.37
CA THR A 79 -7.11 -33.79 3.33
C THR A 79 -6.67 -32.89 2.18
N LEU A 80 -5.68 -32.04 2.41
CA LEU A 80 -5.10 -31.17 1.39
C LEU A 80 -4.32 -31.99 0.35
N ASN A 81 -4.60 -31.75 -0.92
CA ASN A 81 -3.88 -32.29 -2.04
C ASN A 81 -3.66 -31.23 -3.13
N ASP A 82 -2.82 -31.55 -4.12
CA ASP A 82 -2.45 -30.59 -5.18
C ASP A 82 -3.67 -30.12 -5.99
N ALA A 83 -4.65 -31.01 -6.26
CA ALA A 83 -5.86 -30.63 -6.98
C ALA A 83 -6.72 -29.63 -6.20
N MET A 84 -6.84 -29.80 -4.91
CA MET A 84 -7.54 -28.88 -4.01
C MET A 84 -6.84 -27.53 -3.93
N LEU A 85 -5.52 -27.51 -3.79
CA LEU A 85 -4.74 -26.27 -3.78
C LEU A 85 -4.85 -25.51 -5.12
N ALA A 86 -4.83 -26.21 -6.23
CA ALA A 86 -5.06 -25.64 -7.55
C ALA A 86 -6.47 -25.04 -7.68
N ALA A 87 -7.50 -25.76 -7.23
CA ALA A 87 -8.89 -25.30 -7.24
C ALA A 87 -9.08 -24.04 -6.38
N ILE A 88 -8.44 -23.97 -5.21
CA ILE A 88 -8.44 -22.78 -4.34
C ILE A 88 -7.83 -21.57 -5.07
N GLY A 89 -6.66 -21.74 -5.68
CA GLY A 89 -6.00 -20.68 -6.43
C GLY A 89 -6.81 -20.18 -7.62
N ILE A 90 -7.37 -21.10 -8.41
CA ILE A 90 -8.21 -20.78 -9.57
C ILE A 90 -9.52 -20.10 -9.13
N GLY A 91 -10.21 -20.63 -8.12
CA GLY A 91 -11.48 -20.09 -7.62
C GLY A 91 -11.31 -18.67 -7.05
N ALA A 92 -10.33 -18.48 -6.17
CA ALA A 92 -10.01 -17.18 -5.62
C ALA A 92 -9.58 -16.19 -6.72
N GLY A 93 -8.68 -16.59 -7.62
CA GLY A 93 -8.21 -15.75 -8.72
C GLY A 93 -9.33 -15.35 -9.66
N THR A 94 -10.22 -16.28 -10.02
CA THR A 94 -11.37 -15.99 -10.90
C THR A 94 -12.34 -15.02 -10.23
N THR A 95 -12.62 -15.17 -8.93
CA THR A 95 -13.46 -14.24 -8.17
C THR A 95 -12.88 -12.82 -8.19
N VAL A 96 -11.58 -12.67 -7.93
CA VAL A 96 -10.89 -11.37 -7.95
C VAL A 96 -10.87 -10.77 -9.35
N LEU A 97 -10.63 -11.58 -10.37
CA LEU A 97 -10.59 -11.10 -11.76
C LEU A 97 -11.99 -10.67 -12.27
N LEU A 98 -13.05 -11.41 -11.93
CA LEU A 98 -14.42 -10.99 -12.24
C LEU A 98 -14.75 -9.63 -11.61
N ALA A 99 -14.41 -9.45 -10.32
CA ALA A 99 -14.57 -8.16 -9.66
C ALA A 99 -13.77 -7.05 -10.37
N THR A 100 -12.56 -7.34 -10.83
CA THR A 100 -11.72 -6.41 -11.58
C THR A 100 -12.36 -6.00 -12.92
N TRP A 101 -12.94 -6.94 -13.64
CA TRP A 101 -13.65 -6.66 -14.91
C TRP A 101 -14.88 -5.79 -14.69
N LEU A 102 -15.57 -5.97 -13.56
CA LEU A 102 -16.68 -5.11 -13.16
C LEU A 102 -16.21 -3.74 -12.61
N GLY A 103 -14.90 -3.55 -12.44
CA GLY A 103 -14.32 -2.33 -11.83
C GLY A 103 -14.54 -2.24 -10.32
N MET A 104 -14.84 -3.35 -9.67
CA MET A 104 -15.10 -3.41 -8.23
C MET A 104 -13.83 -3.74 -7.46
N PRO A 105 -13.39 -2.89 -6.51
CA PRO A 105 -12.33 -3.25 -5.59
C PRO A 105 -12.81 -4.39 -4.67
N THR A 106 -12.06 -5.48 -4.62
CA THR A 106 -12.36 -6.62 -3.75
C THR A 106 -11.17 -7.01 -2.90
N SER A 107 -11.37 -7.86 -1.90
CA SER A 107 -10.31 -8.35 -1.02
C SER A 107 -9.87 -9.74 -1.46
N THR A 108 -8.61 -9.87 -1.86
CA THR A 108 -7.98 -11.17 -2.17
C THR A 108 -7.99 -12.10 -0.95
N THR A 109 -7.85 -11.53 0.26
CA THR A 109 -7.96 -12.32 1.50
C THR A 109 -9.34 -12.96 1.65
N HIS A 110 -10.42 -12.21 1.38
CA HIS A 110 -11.78 -12.76 1.42
C HIS A 110 -11.98 -13.82 0.34
N ALA A 111 -11.52 -13.56 -0.88
CA ALA A 111 -11.62 -14.51 -1.98
C ALA A 111 -10.87 -15.82 -1.67
N LEU A 112 -9.64 -15.72 -1.13
CA LEU A 112 -8.84 -16.87 -0.77
C LEU A 112 -9.43 -17.64 0.42
N THR A 113 -9.90 -16.95 1.46
CA THR A 113 -10.57 -17.57 2.61
C THR A 113 -11.85 -18.29 2.17
N GLY A 114 -12.65 -17.64 1.30
CA GLY A 114 -13.86 -18.26 0.75
C GLY A 114 -13.56 -19.50 -0.10
N ALA A 115 -12.50 -19.46 -0.91
CA ALA A 115 -12.07 -20.61 -1.70
C ALA A 115 -11.55 -21.78 -0.83
N LEU A 116 -10.77 -21.47 0.24
CA LEU A 116 -10.34 -22.45 1.24
C LEU A 116 -11.54 -23.12 1.93
N MET A 117 -12.52 -22.32 2.37
CA MET A 117 -13.75 -22.84 2.98
C MET A 117 -14.54 -23.70 2.01
N GLY A 118 -14.75 -23.20 0.78
CA GLY A 118 -15.51 -23.95 -0.24
C GLY A 118 -14.87 -25.30 -0.56
N ALA A 119 -13.54 -25.33 -0.68
CA ALA A 119 -12.79 -26.55 -0.89
C ALA A 119 -12.90 -27.52 0.30
N ALA A 120 -12.81 -27.00 1.53
CA ALA A 120 -12.97 -27.81 2.74
C ALA A 120 -14.36 -28.44 2.83
N LEU A 121 -15.43 -27.69 2.57
CA LEU A 121 -16.81 -28.16 2.62
C LEU A 121 -17.14 -29.23 1.57
N VAL A 122 -16.46 -29.21 0.40
CA VAL A 122 -16.62 -30.23 -0.64
C VAL A 122 -15.99 -31.56 -0.23
N VAL A 123 -14.85 -31.50 0.50
CA VAL A 123 -14.16 -32.74 0.94
C VAL A 123 -14.85 -33.36 2.16
N ASP A 124 -15.22 -32.55 3.12
CA ASP A 124 -15.91 -32.96 4.34
C ASP A 124 -16.80 -31.83 4.85
N SER A 125 -18.10 -31.98 4.82
CA SER A 125 -19.07 -30.98 5.28
C SER A 125 -18.92 -30.63 6.77
N GLY A 126 -18.32 -31.51 7.58
CA GLY A 126 -17.95 -31.28 8.99
C GLY A 126 -16.49 -30.83 9.19
N GLY A 127 -15.69 -30.84 8.15
CA GLY A 127 -14.23 -30.71 8.23
C GLY A 127 -13.68 -29.28 8.45
N VAL A 128 -14.53 -28.25 8.45
CA VAL A 128 -14.07 -26.87 8.70
C VAL A 128 -13.95 -26.62 10.19
N ASN A 129 -12.77 -26.19 10.62
CA ASN A 129 -12.56 -25.71 11.99
C ASN A 129 -13.11 -24.27 12.13
N TRP A 130 -14.35 -24.16 12.59
CA TRP A 130 -15.05 -22.89 12.74
C TRP A 130 -14.38 -21.95 13.74
N ALA A 131 -13.72 -22.49 14.79
CA ALA A 131 -13.00 -21.66 15.77
C ALA A 131 -11.76 -21.03 15.12
N THR A 132 -11.01 -21.80 14.35
CA THR A 132 -9.87 -21.27 13.55
C THR A 132 -10.32 -20.25 12.53
N LEU A 133 -11.43 -20.51 11.83
CA LEU A 133 -12.01 -19.55 10.89
C LEU A 133 -12.38 -18.23 11.58
N ALA A 134 -13.06 -18.31 12.72
CA ALA A 134 -13.45 -17.11 13.47
C ALA A 134 -12.25 -16.31 13.96
N ASN A 135 -11.26 -16.94 14.59
CA ASN A 135 -10.15 -16.26 15.24
C ASN A 135 -9.08 -15.78 14.26
N ASN A 136 -8.73 -16.60 13.27
CA ASN A 136 -7.61 -16.30 12.37
C ASN A 136 -8.02 -15.54 11.10
N PHE A 137 -9.30 -15.58 10.74
CA PHE A 137 -9.78 -14.95 9.51
C PHE A 137 -10.90 -13.93 9.78
N ALA A 138 -12.03 -14.34 10.37
CA ALA A 138 -13.18 -13.45 10.50
C ALA A 138 -12.90 -12.27 11.43
N GLN A 139 -12.32 -12.52 12.61
CA GLN A 139 -12.04 -11.47 13.60
C GLN A 139 -11.08 -10.40 13.06
N PRO A 140 -9.90 -10.72 12.49
CA PRO A 140 -9.02 -9.71 11.91
C PRO A 140 -9.67 -8.95 10.74
N LEU A 141 -10.45 -9.63 9.89
CA LEU A 141 -11.13 -9.01 8.75
C LEU A 141 -12.23 -8.04 9.17
N LEU A 142 -12.94 -8.31 10.26
CA LEU A 142 -13.98 -7.42 10.81
C LEU A 142 -13.37 -6.28 11.64
N LEU A 143 -12.31 -6.57 12.41
CA LEU A 143 -11.72 -5.58 13.31
C LEU A 143 -10.89 -4.52 12.56
N SER A 144 -10.18 -4.91 11.48
CA SER A 144 -9.28 -3.99 10.78
C SER A 144 -9.97 -2.75 10.18
N PRO A 145 -11.14 -2.83 9.50
CA PRO A 145 -11.82 -1.64 9.02
C PRO A 145 -12.36 -0.76 10.14
N LEU A 146 -12.80 -1.36 11.26
CA LEU A 146 -13.25 -0.59 12.42
C LEU A 146 -12.09 0.21 13.05
N LEU A 147 -10.93 -0.41 13.19
CA LEU A 147 -9.71 0.26 13.66
C LEU A 147 -9.27 1.38 12.70
N ALA A 148 -9.31 1.14 11.40
CA ALA A 148 -8.96 2.15 10.39
C ALA A 148 -9.91 3.36 10.45
N ILE A 149 -11.23 3.12 10.54
CA ILE A 149 -12.23 4.19 10.67
C ILE A 149 -12.01 4.94 12.00
N GLY A 150 -11.81 4.24 13.12
CA GLY A 150 -11.55 4.85 14.41
C GLY A 150 -10.29 5.73 14.40
N LEU A 151 -9.21 5.25 13.79
CA LEU A 151 -7.98 6.02 13.66
C LEU A 151 -8.17 7.29 12.84
N ILE A 152 -8.84 7.22 11.69
CA ILE A 152 -9.03 8.40 10.84
C ILE A 152 -9.94 9.44 11.50
N LEU A 153 -10.98 9.00 12.24
CA LEU A 153 -11.87 9.88 12.98
C LEU A 153 -11.15 10.63 14.12
N LEU A 154 -10.07 10.05 14.66
CA LEU A 154 -9.23 10.68 15.68
C LEU A 154 -8.13 11.55 15.08
N LEU A 155 -7.39 11.00 14.12
CA LEU A 155 -6.19 11.64 13.57
C LEU A 155 -6.52 12.86 12.70
N TYR A 156 -7.55 12.77 11.85
CA TYR A 156 -7.90 13.88 10.96
C TYR A 156 -8.24 15.18 11.71
N PRO A 157 -9.19 15.19 12.67
CA PRO A 157 -9.47 16.42 13.41
C PRO A 157 -8.31 16.86 14.31
N ALA A 158 -7.50 15.94 14.83
CA ALA A 158 -6.31 16.29 15.62
C ALA A 158 -5.28 17.03 14.76
N LEU A 159 -4.93 16.48 13.61
CA LEU A 159 -4.00 17.10 12.66
C LEU A 159 -4.54 18.42 12.10
N HIS A 160 -5.84 18.49 11.80
CA HIS A 160 -6.49 19.71 11.34
C HIS A 160 -6.40 20.83 12.38
N ARG A 161 -6.72 20.53 13.66
CA ARG A 161 -6.59 21.50 14.77
C ARG A 161 -5.13 21.93 14.98
N LEU A 162 -4.18 20.98 14.90
CA LEU A 162 -2.76 21.28 15.02
C LEU A 162 -2.31 22.23 13.91
N ARG A 163 -2.70 21.97 12.66
CA ARG A 163 -2.43 22.85 11.52
C ARG A 163 -2.94 24.27 11.76
N LEU A 164 -4.20 24.39 12.22
CA LEU A 164 -4.79 25.69 12.52
C LEU A 164 -4.07 26.44 13.65
N ARG A 165 -3.68 25.72 14.73
CA ARG A 165 -2.90 26.29 15.84
C ARG A 165 -1.51 26.77 15.44
N LEU A 166 -0.86 26.04 14.52
CA LEU A 166 0.44 26.38 13.99
C LEU A 166 0.37 27.45 12.90
N GLY A 167 -0.82 27.89 12.49
CA GLY A 167 -0.99 28.88 11.44
C GLY A 167 -0.52 28.44 10.06
N ILE A 168 -0.39 27.13 9.82
CA ILE A 168 0.09 26.59 8.54
C ILE A 168 -0.99 26.73 7.48
N ARG A 169 -0.68 27.50 6.44
CA ARG A 169 -1.51 27.72 5.24
C ARG A 169 -0.88 27.01 4.04
N GLU A 170 -1.59 26.89 2.95
CA GLU A 170 -1.06 26.32 1.70
C GLU A 170 0.16 27.08 1.17
N THR A 171 0.18 28.40 1.39
CA THR A 171 1.29 29.30 1.00
C THR A 171 2.45 29.31 2.00
N SER A 172 2.31 28.62 3.16
CA SER A 172 3.40 28.56 4.14
C SER A 172 4.62 27.88 3.55
N CYS A 173 5.78 28.49 3.73
CA CYS A 173 7.06 28.00 3.27
C CYS A 173 8.06 27.96 4.43
N LEU A 174 8.80 26.86 4.52
CA LEU A 174 10.00 26.75 5.36
C LEU A 174 11.20 27.13 4.49
N CYS A 175 11.87 28.21 4.83
CA CYS A 175 12.95 28.75 4.05
C CYS A 175 14.25 28.71 4.83
N VAL A 176 15.32 28.29 4.16
CA VAL A 176 16.67 28.26 4.67
C VAL A 176 17.55 29.07 3.73
N GLY A 177 18.20 30.07 4.23
CA GLY A 177 19.08 30.93 3.41
C GLY A 177 20.01 31.76 4.26
N GLU A 178 20.94 32.40 3.58
CA GLU A 178 21.82 33.38 4.22
C GLU A 178 21.14 34.75 4.21
N THR A 179 21.03 35.36 5.38
CA THR A 179 20.57 36.74 5.48
C THR A 179 21.63 37.65 4.86
N PRO A 180 21.32 38.44 3.81
CA PRO A 180 22.26 39.35 3.25
C PRO A 180 22.69 40.40 4.30
N ALA A 181 23.96 40.71 4.35
CA ALA A 181 24.43 41.82 5.17
C ALA A 181 23.75 43.09 4.67
N SER A 182 22.80 43.64 5.45
CA SER A 182 22.15 44.88 5.09
C SER A 182 23.18 45.99 5.13
N ALA A 183 23.38 46.70 4.02
CA ALA A 183 24.18 47.90 4.01
C ALA A 183 23.55 48.94 4.95
N LEU A 184 24.25 49.31 6.01
CA LEU A 184 23.79 50.33 6.92
C LEU A 184 23.63 51.66 6.16
N PRO A 185 22.49 52.35 6.32
CA PRO A 185 22.40 53.73 5.81
C PRO A 185 23.51 54.57 6.43
N ALA A 186 24.20 55.39 5.61
CA ALA A 186 25.24 56.27 6.08
C ALA A 186 24.72 57.18 7.20
N GLY A 187 25.25 57.02 8.42
CA GLY A 187 24.91 57.86 9.57
C GLY A 187 24.27 57.16 10.77
N VAL A 188 24.02 55.85 10.75
CA VAL A 188 23.47 55.09 11.91
C VAL A 188 24.61 54.37 12.62
N SER A 189 24.77 54.62 13.92
CA SER A 189 25.76 53.95 14.77
C SER A 189 25.42 52.46 14.91
N ALA A 190 26.40 51.59 14.69
CA ALA A 190 26.28 50.11 14.78
C ALA A 190 25.86 49.60 16.17
N ALA A 191 25.91 50.43 17.20
CA ALA A 191 25.55 50.07 18.58
C ALA A 191 24.03 50.05 18.86
N ALA A 192 23.22 50.61 17.96
CA ALA A 192 21.75 50.73 18.17
C ALA A 192 20.90 49.65 17.48
N LEU A 193 21.49 48.84 16.64
CA LEU A 193 20.75 47.77 15.90
C LEU A 193 21.42 46.42 16.19
N SER A 194 20.77 45.62 17.00
CA SER A 194 21.05 44.17 17.09
C SER A 194 20.71 43.49 15.75
N MET A 195 21.56 43.73 14.74
CA MET A 195 21.39 43.02 13.46
C MET A 195 21.88 41.59 13.64
N PRO A 196 21.07 40.58 13.22
CA PRO A 196 21.55 39.21 13.22
C PRO A 196 22.81 39.14 12.33
N ALA A 197 23.87 38.52 12.85
CA ALA A 197 25.07 38.27 12.09
C ALA A 197 24.74 37.58 10.75
N PRO A 198 25.45 37.92 9.65
CA PRO A 198 25.29 37.24 8.40
C PRO A 198 25.54 35.74 8.63
N GLY A 199 24.54 34.90 8.37
CA GLY A 199 24.62 33.47 8.62
C GLY A 199 23.41 32.73 8.10
N LEU A 200 23.56 31.43 8.05
CA LEU A 200 22.47 30.53 7.66
C LEU A 200 21.33 30.64 8.69
N SER A 201 20.17 31.03 8.26
CA SER A 201 18.99 31.14 9.12
C SER A 201 17.80 30.41 8.52
N VAL A 202 16.91 29.95 9.41
CA VAL A 202 15.64 29.27 9.03
C VAL A 202 14.50 30.22 9.35
N ALA A 203 13.59 30.39 8.41
CA ALA A 203 12.38 31.18 8.61
C ALA A 203 11.15 30.45 8.09
N VAL A 204 10.02 30.67 8.77
CA VAL A 204 8.69 30.23 8.32
C VAL A 204 7.97 31.49 7.84
N GLY A 205 7.50 31.46 6.60
CA GLY A 205 6.78 32.57 5.97
C GLY A 205 6.10 32.11 4.70
N ASP A 206 5.86 33.04 3.79
CA ASP A 206 5.48 32.73 2.41
C ASP A 206 6.69 32.86 1.48
N LEU A 207 6.59 32.32 0.26
CA LEU A 207 7.68 32.36 -0.71
C LEU A 207 8.17 33.77 -1.01
N SER A 208 7.26 34.75 -1.06
CA SER A 208 7.59 36.17 -1.32
C SER A 208 8.35 36.80 -0.16
N GLY A 209 7.94 36.51 1.07
CA GLY A 209 8.64 36.92 2.29
C GLY A 209 10.03 36.30 2.40
N CYS A 210 10.17 35.04 2.04
CA CYS A 210 11.44 34.34 1.99
C CYS A 210 12.39 34.97 0.92
N ALA A 211 11.85 35.23 -0.28
CA ALA A 211 12.65 35.90 -1.33
C ALA A 211 13.15 37.26 -0.90
N THR A 212 12.31 38.04 -0.23
CA THR A 212 12.71 39.35 0.31
C THR A 212 13.73 39.20 1.42
N ARG A 213 13.52 38.29 2.37
CA ARG A 213 14.41 38.08 3.53
C ARG A 213 15.82 37.63 3.14
N TYR A 214 15.91 36.77 2.12
CA TYR A 214 17.19 36.15 1.71
C TYR A 214 17.73 36.71 0.38
N GLY A 215 17.22 37.86 -0.10
CA GLY A 215 17.68 38.46 -1.34
C GLY A 215 17.60 37.55 -2.56
N GLY A 216 16.60 36.65 -2.58
CA GLY A 216 16.39 35.67 -3.64
C GLY A 216 17.27 34.40 -3.59
N ARG A 217 18.18 34.29 -2.61
CA ARG A 217 19.09 33.14 -2.44
C ARG A 217 18.68 32.29 -1.24
N PHE A 218 17.75 31.38 -1.43
CA PHE A 218 17.26 30.47 -0.39
C PHE A 218 16.82 29.15 -0.94
N ILE A 219 16.79 28.11 -0.09
CA ILE A 219 16.10 26.85 -0.34
C ILE A 219 14.78 26.93 0.43
N GLY A 220 13.67 26.86 -0.29
CA GLY A 220 12.33 26.89 0.30
C GLY A 220 11.54 25.64 -0.02
N VAL A 221 10.89 25.07 1.01
CA VAL A 221 9.93 23.98 0.83
C VAL A 221 8.56 24.53 1.26
N ASP A 222 7.67 24.73 0.29
CA ASP A 222 6.31 25.15 0.59
C ASP A 222 5.46 23.99 1.13
N ALA A 223 4.43 24.34 1.87
CA ALA A 223 3.56 23.35 2.52
C ALA A 223 2.85 22.43 1.51
N HIS A 224 2.51 22.94 0.32
CA HIS A 224 1.89 22.15 -0.73
C HIS A 224 2.84 21.08 -1.27
N THR A 225 4.07 21.42 -1.57
CA THR A 225 5.11 20.50 -2.01
C THR A 225 5.42 19.44 -0.93
N ALA A 226 5.52 19.88 0.34
CA ALA A 226 5.73 18.95 1.47
C ALA A 226 4.58 17.95 1.62
N VAL A 227 3.33 18.41 1.56
CA VAL A 227 2.13 17.54 1.64
C VAL A 227 2.10 16.55 0.47
N ASN A 228 2.39 17.01 -0.76
CA ASN A 228 2.42 16.13 -1.92
C ASN A 228 3.54 15.08 -1.81
N ALA A 229 4.72 15.43 -1.34
CA ALA A 229 5.82 14.49 -1.12
C ALA A 229 5.45 13.43 -0.07
N LEU A 230 4.87 13.86 1.06
CA LEU A 230 4.37 12.95 2.09
C LEU A 230 3.26 12.05 1.58
N HIS A 231 2.35 12.57 0.72
CA HIS A 231 1.29 11.80 0.11
C HIS A 231 1.85 10.71 -0.81
N VAL A 232 2.84 11.03 -1.64
CA VAL A 232 3.51 10.06 -2.52
C VAL A 232 4.21 8.97 -1.70
N LEU A 233 4.92 9.33 -0.63
CA LEU A 233 5.59 8.38 0.26
C LEU A 233 4.58 7.50 1.00
N SER A 234 3.52 8.09 1.56
CA SER A 234 2.45 7.35 2.24
C SER A 234 1.78 6.35 1.30
N ALA A 235 1.41 6.76 0.10
CA ALA A 235 0.80 5.89 -0.90
C ALA A 235 1.72 4.71 -1.30
N GLY A 236 3.01 4.97 -1.47
CA GLY A 236 4.02 3.93 -1.68
C GLY A 236 4.13 2.96 -0.52
N SER A 237 4.10 3.48 0.72
CA SER A 237 4.12 2.65 1.94
C SER A 237 2.89 1.75 2.03
N VAL A 238 1.70 2.23 1.65
CA VAL A 238 0.48 1.41 1.58
C VAL A 238 0.63 0.30 0.53
N CYS A 239 1.12 0.60 -0.67
CA CYS A 239 1.36 -0.42 -1.70
C CYS A 239 2.38 -1.47 -1.24
N PHE A 240 3.46 -1.03 -0.60
CA PHE A 240 4.49 -1.90 -0.03
C PHE A 240 3.90 -2.82 1.06
N ALA A 241 3.22 -2.25 2.05
CA ALA A 241 2.62 -3.01 3.15
C ALA A 241 1.58 -4.03 2.66
N ARG A 242 0.78 -3.66 1.65
CA ARG A 242 -0.16 -4.59 1.01
C ARG A 242 0.55 -5.75 0.35
N ALA A 243 1.62 -5.50 -0.41
CA ALA A 243 2.37 -6.56 -1.06
C ALA A 243 3.05 -7.49 -0.04
N VAL A 244 3.60 -6.95 1.06
CA VAL A 244 4.10 -7.75 2.20
C VAL A 244 3.01 -8.66 2.76
N ASN A 245 1.76 -8.19 2.78
CA ASN A 245 0.62 -8.95 3.31
C ASN A 245 0.04 -9.96 2.32
N ASP A 246 -0.04 -9.64 1.02
CA ASP A 246 -0.75 -10.45 0.02
C ASP A 246 0.13 -11.52 -0.63
N THR A 247 1.39 -11.21 -0.90
CA THR A 247 2.33 -12.14 -1.54
C THR A 247 2.47 -13.47 -0.77
N PRO A 248 2.69 -13.49 0.55
CA PRO A 248 2.84 -14.74 1.30
C PRO A 248 1.55 -15.56 1.36
N LYS A 249 0.37 -14.93 1.33
CA LYS A 249 -0.92 -15.64 1.28
C LYS A 249 -1.08 -16.41 -0.03
N ILE A 250 -0.70 -15.80 -1.15
CA ILE A 250 -0.73 -16.43 -2.46
C ILE A 250 0.34 -17.51 -2.56
N ALA A 251 1.55 -17.21 -2.06
CA ALA A 251 2.66 -18.16 -2.02
C ALA A 251 2.34 -19.39 -1.17
N ALA A 252 1.50 -19.25 -0.15
CA ALA A 252 1.11 -20.35 0.74
C ALA A 252 0.55 -21.55 -0.01
N LEU A 253 -0.18 -21.35 -1.11
CA LEU A 253 -0.72 -22.43 -1.93
C LEU A 253 0.40 -23.29 -2.54
N LEU A 254 1.41 -22.62 -3.12
CA LEU A 254 2.54 -23.29 -3.76
C LEU A 254 3.49 -23.93 -2.72
N LEU A 255 3.69 -23.22 -1.61
CA LEU A 255 4.53 -23.72 -0.52
C LEU A 255 3.89 -24.93 0.19
N ALA A 256 2.55 -24.95 0.33
CA ALA A 256 1.82 -26.10 0.84
C ALA A 256 1.97 -27.32 -0.09
N ALA A 257 1.86 -27.14 -1.41
CA ALA A 257 2.05 -28.22 -2.37
C ALA A 257 3.49 -28.77 -2.36
N THR A 258 4.52 -27.91 -2.26
CA THR A 258 5.89 -28.36 -2.17
C THR A 258 6.20 -29.10 -0.86
N ALA A 259 5.56 -28.69 0.24
CA ALA A 259 5.67 -29.38 1.53
C ALA A 259 5.02 -30.76 1.48
N LEU A 260 3.86 -30.94 0.83
CA LEU A 260 3.23 -32.23 0.59
C LEU A 260 4.12 -33.17 -0.22
N GLY A 261 4.89 -32.63 -1.18
CA GLY A 261 5.88 -33.35 -1.97
C GLY A 261 7.24 -33.57 -1.28
N GLY A 262 7.43 -33.18 -0.03
CA GLY A 262 8.69 -33.29 0.71
C GLY A 262 9.83 -32.41 0.14
N GLN A 263 9.50 -31.38 -0.63
CA GLN A 263 10.48 -30.49 -1.26
C GLN A 263 10.76 -29.25 -0.40
N ALA A 264 12.00 -28.72 -0.48
CA ALA A 264 12.33 -27.45 0.12
C ALA A 264 11.55 -26.29 -0.52
N GLN A 265 11.21 -25.29 0.28
CA GLN A 265 10.45 -24.11 -0.19
C GLN A 265 11.26 -23.35 -1.25
N PRO A 266 10.74 -23.20 -2.47
CA PRO A 266 11.51 -22.59 -3.54
C PRO A 266 11.47 -21.06 -3.44
N ALA A 267 12.61 -20.42 -3.21
CA ALA A 267 12.71 -18.95 -3.17
C ALA A 267 12.22 -18.27 -4.47
N TRP A 268 12.34 -18.96 -5.63
CA TRP A 268 11.83 -18.47 -6.92
C TRP A 268 10.30 -18.31 -6.97
N ALA A 269 9.55 -19.05 -6.13
CA ALA A 269 8.09 -18.99 -6.12
C ALA A 269 7.58 -17.57 -5.78
N ILE A 270 8.18 -16.94 -4.79
CA ILE A 270 7.82 -15.57 -4.38
C ILE A 270 8.16 -14.57 -5.48
N ALA A 271 9.31 -14.74 -6.15
CA ALA A 271 9.69 -13.89 -7.27
C ALA A 271 8.69 -14.00 -8.44
N LEU A 272 8.26 -15.22 -8.79
CA LEU A 272 7.24 -15.43 -9.83
C LEU A 272 5.90 -14.80 -9.46
N ILE A 273 5.46 -14.96 -8.21
CA ILE A 273 4.22 -14.34 -7.71
C ILE A 273 4.34 -12.82 -7.78
N ALA A 274 5.45 -12.24 -7.32
CA ALA A 274 5.69 -10.80 -7.40
C ALA A 274 5.62 -10.27 -8.84
N LEU A 275 6.24 -10.98 -9.78
CA LEU A 275 6.21 -10.63 -11.20
C LEU A 275 4.80 -10.76 -11.80
N ALA A 276 4.06 -11.81 -11.46
CA ALA A 276 2.68 -11.98 -11.90
C ALA A 276 1.76 -10.89 -11.34
N MET A 277 1.91 -10.51 -10.07
CA MET A 277 1.19 -9.38 -9.46
C MET A 277 1.53 -8.06 -10.16
N ALA A 278 2.81 -7.79 -10.41
CA ALA A 278 3.23 -6.59 -11.13
C ALA A 278 2.66 -6.53 -12.55
N ALA A 279 2.71 -7.63 -13.29
CA ALA A 279 2.18 -7.72 -14.64
C ALA A 279 0.64 -7.54 -14.67
N GLY A 280 -0.10 -8.19 -13.76
CA GLY A 280 -1.54 -8.02 -13.62
C GLY A 280 -1.91 -6.56 -13.34
N GLY A 281 -1.19 -5.91 -12.43
CA GLY A 281 -1.37 -4.51 -12.08
C GLY A 281 -1.12 -3.57 -13.26
N LEU A 282 -0.03 -3.76 -13.98
CA LEU A 282 0.32 -2.93 -15.13
C LEU A 282 -0.70 -3.03 -16.28
N ILE A 283 -1.26 -4.23 -16.49
CA ILE A 283 -2.11 -4.50 -17.67
C ILE A 283 -3.59 -4.23 -17.38
N GLN A 284 -4.11 -4.57 -16.19
CA GLN A 284 -5.56 -4.62 -15.97
C GLN A 284 -6.11 -3.73 -14.84
N SER A 285 -5.30 -2.93 -14.14
CA SER A 285 -5.76 -2.16 -12.97
C SER A 285 -6.66 -0.95 -13.31
N ARG A 286 -6.78 -0.55 -14.57
CA ARG A 286 -7.40 0.73 -14.95
C ARG A 286 -8.85 0.90 -14.50
N ARG A 287 -9.69 -0.12 -14.65
CA ARG A 287 -11.11 -0.04 -14.27
C ARG A 287 -11.29 0.16 -12.77
N VAL A 288 -10.55 -0.58 -11.96
CA VAL A 288 -10.55 -0.43 -10.50
C VAL A 288 -9.98 0.91 -10.09
N ALA A 289 -8.90 1.37 -10.75
CA ALA A 289 -8.31 2.68 -10.54
C ALA A 289 -9.32 3.82 -10.77
N GLU A 290 -10.08 3.79 -11.86
CA GLU A 290 -11.10 4.79 -12.18
C GLU A 290 -12.24 4.78 -11.15
N THR A 291 -12.66 3.60 -10.70
CA THR A 291 -13.69 3.48 -9.65
C THR A 291 -13.22 4.11 -8.34
N LEU A 292 -12.04 3.72 -7.86
CA LEU A 292 -11.51 4.21 -6.58
C LEU A 292 -11.19 5.70 -6.59
N SER A 293 -10.67 6.21 -7.72
CA SER A 293 -10.14 7.57 -7.78
C SER A 293 -11.18 8.61 -8.20
N ARG A 294 -12.27 8.22 -8.88
CA ARG A 294 -13.18 9.17 -9.51
C ARG A 294 -14.67 8.92 -9.28
N ARG A 295 -15.06 7.67 -8.91
CA ARG A 295 -16.48 7.32 -8.77
C ARG A 295 -16.95 7.29 -7.32
N ILE A 296 -16.04 7.23 -6.35
CA ILE A 296 -16.40 7.16 -4.93
C ILE A 296 -16.54 8.56 -4.36
N THR A 297 -15.51 9.39 -4.47
CA THR A 297 -15.53 10.78 -3.99
C THR A 297 -14.40 11.58 -4.63
N ASP A 298 -14.62 12.88 -4.77
CA ASP A 298 -13.56 13.82 -5.13
C ASP A 298 -12.67 14.08 -3.92
N LEU A 299 -11.36 14.04 -4.12
CA LEU A 299 -10.37 14.24 -3.06
C LEU A 299 -9.51 15.46 -3.38
N ASN A 300 -9.30 16.32 -2.38
CA ASN A 300 -8.22 17.30 -2.44
C ASN A 300 -6.90 16.70 -1.92
N HIS A 301 -5.77 17.42 -2.10
CA HIS A 301 -4.44 16.93 -1.72
C HIS A 301 -4.34 16.53 -0.24
N GLY A 302 -4.92 17.33 0.67
CA GLY A 302 -4.91 17.05 2.11
C GLY A 302 -5.75 15.83 2.49
N GLN A 303 -6.92 15.70 1.88
CA GLN A 303 -7.79 14.53 2.06
C GLN A 303 -7.15 13.27 1.49
N GLY A 304 -6.49 13.38 0.33
CA GLY A 304 -5.75 12.27 -0.27
C GLY A 304 -4.65 11.72 0.65
N LEU A 305 -3.87 12.61 1.27
CA LEU A 305 -2.83 12.20 2.24
C LEU A 305 -3.44 11.51 3.48
N THR A 306 -4.54 12.05 4.02
CA THR A 306 -5.14 11.50 5.25
C THR A 306 -5.94 10.22 5.00
N ALA A 307 -6.33 9.93 3.76
CA ALA A 307 -7.00 8.70 3.37
C ALA A 307 -6.04 7.51 3.17
N ASN A 308 -4.75 7.77 3.08
CA ASN A 308 -3.68 6.78 3.01
C ASN A 308 -3.14 6.43 4.40
#